data_07f9865f5a8556893338aa7b76ff7afd
#
_entry.id   07f9865f5a8556893338aa7b76ff7afd
#
_cell.length_a   1.000
_cell.length_b   1.000
_cell.length_c   1.000
_cell.angle_alpha   90.00
_cell.angle_beta   90.00
_cell.angle_gamma   90.00
#
_symmetry.space_group_name_H-M   'P 1'
#
loop_
_entity.id
_entity.type
_entity.pdbx_description
1 polymer ?
#
loop_
_entity_poly.entity_id
_entity_poly.type
_entity_poly.pdbx_seq_one_letter_code
_entity_poly.pdbx_strand_id
1 'polypeptide(L)'
;MHKNIRIAMWSGPRNISTALMRSFENRTDAYVTDEPFYAYFLKNSGEAHPAKEQILSVQSSNWDEVSAMLTGNIPKDKNVWYQKHMAHHVFNDSNLEWTKDVVNCFLIREPKEAVSYTHLTLPTRRGGG
;
A
#
# COMPACT_ATOMS: atom_id res chain seq x y z
N MET A 1 15.15 -16.59 18.71
CA MET A 1 14.49 -16.76 17.43
C MET A 1 13.71 -15.49 17.07
N HIS A 2 13.94 -14.99 15.90
CA HIS A 2 13.28 -13.74 15.49
C HIS A 2 11.95 -14.05 14.82
N LYS A 3 10.98 -13.25 15.15
CA LYS A 3 9.68 -13.37 14.54
C LYS A 3 9.63 -12.49 13.30
N ASN A 4 9.17 -13.07 12.20
CA ASN A 4 9.05 -12.32 10.95
C ASN A 4 7.71 -11.59 10.93
N ILE A 5 7.76 -10.32 10.57
CA ILE A 5 6.57 -9.47 10.54
C ILE A 5 6.46 -8.84 9.16
N ARG A 6 5.29 -8.96 8.56
CA ARG A 6 4.97 -8.30 7.30
C ARG A 6 3.92 -7.25 7.59
N ILE A 7 4.25 -6.02 7.24
CA ILE A 7 3.38 -4.87 7.51
C ILE A 7 2.87 -4.33 6.18
N ALA A 8 1.56 -4.37 5.98
CA ALA A 8 0.93 -3.71 4.85
C ALA A 8 0.41 -2.36 5.32
N MET A 9 1.06 -1.30 4.90
CA MET A 9 0.67 0.05 5.29
C MET A 9 -0.18 0.66 4.18
N TRP A 10 -1.44 0.82 4.45
CA TRP A 10 -2.42 1.34 3.48
C TRP A 10 -2.62 2.83 3.66
N SER A 11 -2.57 3.57 2.57
CA SER A 11 -2.77 5.02 2.63
C SER A 11 -3.46 5.50 1.38
N GLY A 12 -4.10 6.65 1.48
CA GLY A 12 -4.61 7.36 0.32
C GLY A 12 -3.58 8.35 -0.21
N PRO A 13 -3.92 9.06 -1.28
CA PRO A 13 -3.02 10.07 -1.81
C PRO A 13 -2.83 11.21 -0.81
N ARG A 14 -1.70 11.91 -0.94
CA ARG A 14 -1.37 13.08 -0.12
C ARG A 14 -1.13 12.79 1.35
N ASN A 15 -0.82 11.55 1.69
CA ASN A 15 -0.39 11.21 3.03
C ASN A 15 1.13 11.20 3.09
N ILE A 16 1.67 11.08 4.31
CA ILE A 16 3.10 11.05 4.53
C ILE A 16 3.67 9.65 4.34
N SER A 17 3.03 8.85 3.49
CA SER A 17 3.40 7.45 3.35
C SER A 17 4.83 7.24 2.88
N THR A 18 5.35 8.11 2.03
CA THR A 18 6.71 7.97 1.55
C THR A 18 7.72 8.26 2.66
N ALA A 19 7.47 9.29 3.47
CA ALA A 19 8.37 9.61 4.57
C ALA A 19 8.43 8.46 5.57
N LEU A 20 7.28 7.88 5.86
CA LEU A 20 7.22 6.73 6.78
C LEU A 20 7.96 5.53 6.21
N MET A 21 7.79 5.28 4.92
CA MET A 21 8.50 4.20 4.26
C MET A 21 10.02 4.39 4.35
N ARG A 22 10.49 5.63 4.15
CA ARG A 22 11.91 5.92 4.24
C ARG A 22 12.45 5.67 5.65
N SER A 23 11.63 5.93 6.67
CA SER A 23 12.03 5.62 8.04
C SER A 23 12.30 4.13 8.23
N PHE A 24 11.47 3.28 7.62
CA PHE A 24 11.70 1.84 7.70
C PHE A 24 12.92 1.42 6.90
N GLU A 25 13.23 2.10 5.81
CA GLU A 25 14.42 1.78 5.02
C GLU A 25 15.71 1.96 5.82
N ASN A 26 15.69 2.85 6.82
CA ASN A 26 16.87 3.08 7.65
C ASN A 26 17.11 1.99 8.67
N ARG A 27 16.19 1.06 8.84
CA ARG A 27 16.35 -0.04 9.78
C ARG A 27 17.16 -1.14 9.13
N THR A 28 18.06 -1.75 9.92
CA THR A 28 18.88 -2.84 9.39
C THR A 28 18.11 -4.15 9.28
N ASP A 29 16.98 -4.27 9.98
CA ASP A 29 16.19 -5.50 9.99
C ASP A 29 14.98 -5.46 9.07
N ALA A 30 14.81 -4.40 8.29
CA ALA A 30 13.62 -4.23 7.47
C ALA A 30 13.93 -4.24 5.98
N TYR A 31 13.05 -4.89 5.22
CA TYR A 31 13.01 -4.80 3.77
C TYR A 31 11.79 -3.98 3.40
N VAL A 32 11.91 -3.11 2.40
CA VAL A 32 10.85 -2.17 2.04
C VAL A 32 10.45 -2.38 0.58
N THR A 33 9.15 -2.42 0.35
CA THR A 33 8.58 -2.51 -0.99
C THR A 33 7.62 -1.33 -1.20
N ASP A 34 7.80 -0.62 -2.30
CA ASP A 34 7.02 0.57 -2.60
C ASP A 34 5.98 0.25 -3.67
N GLU A 35 4.71 0.34 -3.30
CA GLU A 35 3.57 0.23 -4.21
C GLU A 35 3.66 -0.97 -5.16
N PRO A 36 3.65 -2.18 -4.62
CA PRO A 36 3.84 -3.38 -5.45
C PRO A 36 2.69 -3.66 -6.40
N PHE A 37 1.51 -3.08 -6.19
CA PHE A 37 0.37 -3.26 -7.08
C PHE A 37 0.20 -2.12 -8.08
N TYR A 38 1.22 -1.29 -8.25
CA TYR A 38 1.10 -0.15 -9.16
C TYR A 38 0.93 -0.60 -10.61
N ALA A 39 1.68 -1.60 -11.06
CA ALA A 39 1.54 -2.11 -12.41
C ALA A 39 0.15 -2.71 -12.63
N TYR A 40 -0.36 -3.43 -11.64
CA TYR A 40 -1.73 -3.95 -11.69
C TYR A 40 -2.74 -2.80 -11.82
N PHE A 41 -2.56 -1.74 -11.06
CA PHE A 41 -3.44 -0.58 -11.13
C PHE A 41 -3.38 0.07 -12.51
N LEU A 42 -2.19 0.28 -13.05
CA LEU A 42 -2.04 0.92 -14.34
C LEU A 42 -2.69 0.09 -15.46
N LYS A 43 -2.52 -1.22 -15.40
CA LYS A 43 -3.08 -2.09 -16.44
C LYS A 43 -4.60 -2.10 -16.41
N ASN A 44 -5.18 -2.11 -15.22
CA ASN A 44 -6.62 -2.31 -15.07
C ASN A 44 -7.44 -1.04 -14.97
N SER A 45 -6.80 0.09 -14.62
CA SER A 45 -7.52 1.36 -14.51
C SER A 45 -7.63 2.08 -15.84
N GLY A 46 -6.75 1.74 -16.79
CA GLY A 46 -6.71 2.46 -18.05
C GLY A 46 -6.08 3.84 -17.96
N GLU A 47 -5.50 4.18 -16.83
CA GLU A 47 -4.88 5.49 -16.68
C GLU A 47 -3.65 5.64 -17.55
N ALA A 48 -3.47 6.83 -18.10
CA ALA A 48 -2.29 7.14 -18.89
C ALA A 48 -1.15 7.54 -17.95
N HIS A 49 0.04 7.03 -18.24
CA HIS A 49 1.23 7.39 -17.48
C HIS A 49 2.42 7.35 -18.43
N PRO A 50 3.27 8.40 -18.42
CA PRO A 50 4.38 8.45 -19.38
C PRO A 50 5.29 7.24 -19.35
N ALA A 51 5.48 6.61 -18.20
CA ALA A 51 6.35 5.46 -18.06
C ALA A 51 5.59 4.15 -17.94
N LYS A 52 4.33 4.10 -18.39
CA LYS A 52 3.50 2.93 -18.18
C LYS A 52 4.12 1.65 -18.71
N GLU A 53 4.64 1.69 -19.92
CA GLU A 53 5.22 0.48 -20.52
C GLU A 53 6.47 0.03 -19.77
N GLN A 54 7.27 0.98 -19.32
CA GLN A 54 8.45 0.65 -18.54
C GLN A 54 8.09 0.01 -17.21
N ILE A 55 7.07 0.54 -16.55
CA ILE A 55 6.63 -0.01 -15.28
C ILE A 55 6.09 -1.43 -15.47
N LEU A 56 5.28 -1.64 -16.52
CA LEU A 56 4.72 -2.96 -16.79
C LEU A 56 5.79 -3.97 -17.18
N SER A 57 6.93 -3.51 -17.69
CA SER A 57 8.00 -4.41 -18.07
C SER A 57 8.83 -4.90 -16.90
N VAL A 58 8.86 -4.17 -15.77
CA VAL A 58 9.69 -4.52 -14.63
C VAL A 58 8.90 -4.93 -13.40
N GLN A 59 7.61 -4.65 -13.36
CA GLN A 59 6.77 -5.00 -12.22
C GLN A 59 5.61 -5.86 -12.70
N SER A 60 5.30 -6.92 -11.95
CA SER A 60 4.20 -7.80 -12.33
C SER A 60 2.87 -7.05 -12.20
N SER A 61 1.99 -7.26 -13.17
CA SER A 61 0.64 -6.72 -13.14
C SER A 61 -0.39 -7.77 -12.75
N ASN A 62 0.06 -8.94 -12.32
CA ASN A 62 -0.81 -10.04 -11.92
C ASN A 62 -1.05 -9.98 -10.41
N TRP A 63 -2.29 -9.75 -10.01
CA TRP A 63 -2.63 -9.59 -8.60
C TRP A 63 -2.25 -10.81 -7.77
N ASP A 64 -2.58 -12.01 -8.25
CA ASP A 64 -2.31 -13.22 -7.48
C ASP A 64 -0.82 -13.47 -7.34
N GLU A 65 -0.05 -13.19 -8.38
CA GLU A 65 1.38 -13.37 -8.34
C GLU A 65 2.02 -12.42 -7.32
N VAL A 66 1.63 -11.16 -7.34
CA VAL A 66 2.16 -10.18 -6.40
C VAL A 66 1.74 -10.51 -4.97
N SER A 67 0.47 -10.90 -4.78
CA SER A 67 -0.03 -11.27 -3.46
C SER A 67 0.77 -12.45 -2.89
N ALA A 68 1.07 -13.44 -3.71
CA ALA A 68 1.84 -14.59 -3.25
C ALA A 68 3.25 -14.17 -2.86
N MET A 69 3.85 -13.27 -3.63
CA MET A 69 5.18 -12.76 -3.30
C MET A 69 5.17 -12.02 -1.95
N LEU A 70 4.16 -11.20 -1.72
CA LEU A 70 4.11 -10.37 -0.52
C LEU A 70 3.90 -11.17 0.77
N THR A 71 3.40 -12.39 0.65
CA THR A 71 3.20 -13.27 1.81
C THR A 71 4.23 -14.38 1.88
N GLY A 72 5.19 -14.37 0.96
CA GLY A 72 6.27 -15.35 0.95
C GLY A 72 7.41 -14.97 1.86
N ASN A 73 8.58 -15.50 1.57
CA ASN A 73 9.76 -15.23 2.38
C ASN A 73 10.18 -13.77 2.25
N ILE A 74 10.60 -13.20 3.37
CA ILE A 74 11.06 -11.81 3.37
C ILE A 74 12.43 -11.77 2.69
N PRO A 75 12.60 -10.90 1.67
CA PRO A 75 13.87 -10.85 0.95
C PRO A 75 15.05 -10.47 1.84
N LYS A 76 16.22 -10.92 1.43
CA LYS A 76 17.50 -10.57 2.05
C LYS A 76 17.60 -10.94 3.52
N ASP A 77 16.87 -11.98 3.92
CA ASP A 77 16.89 -12.50 5.29
C ASP A 77 16.53 -11.47 6.34
N LYS A 78 15.70 -10.51 5.97
CA LYS A 78 15.23 -9.50 6.91
C LYS A 78 14.08 -10.06 7.74
N ASN A 79 13.84 -9.44 8.89
CA ASN A 79 12.77 -9.86 9.80
C ASN A 79 11.50 -9.06 9.66
N VAL A 80 11.60 -7.87 9.09
CA VAL A 80 10.46 -6.98 8.90
C VAL A 80 10.33 -6.66 7.43
N TRP A 81 9.13 -6.80 6.90
CA TRP A 81 8.84 -6.41 5.52
C TRP A 81 7.82 -5.29 5.57
N TYR A 82 8.26 -4.08 5.27
CA TYR A 82 7.37 -2.94 5.19
C TYR A 82 6.90 -2.77 3.76
N GLN A 83 5.60 -2.84 3.55
CA GLN A 83 5.00 -2.74 2.22
C GLN A 83 4.11 -1.51 2.17
N LYS A 84 4.49 -0.56 1.33
CA LYS A 84 3.67 0.64 1.14
C LYS A 84 2.61 0.33 0.10
N HIS A 85 1.34 0.45 0.48
CA HIS A 85 0.22 0.19 -0.40
C HIS A 85 -0.65 1.42 -0.52
N MET A 86 -1.15 1.65 -1.73
CA MET A 86 -2.11 2.73 -1.95
C MET A 86 -3.51 2.11 -2.05
N ALA A 87 -4.42 2.65 -1.26
CA ALA A 87 -5.76 2.09 -1.20
C ALA A 87 -6.46 2.08 -2.56
N HIS A 88 -6.18 3.08 -3.39
CA HIS A 88 -6.85 3.17 -4.69
C HIS A 88 -6.32 2.16 -5.71
N HIS A 89 -5.27 1.41 -5.38
CA HIS A 89 -4.80 0.33 -6.26
C HIS A 89 -5.66 -0.93 -6.14
N VAL A 90 -6.57 -0.97 -5.18
CA VAL A 90 -7.45 -2.12 -4.95
C VAL A 90 -8.78 -1.88 -5.66
N PHE A 91 -9.20 -2.85 -6.48
CA PHE A 91 -10.50 -2.77 -7.15
C PHE A 91 -11.49 -3.71 -6.45
N ASN A 92 -12.77 -3.55 -6.80
CA ASN A 92 -13.82 -4.33 -6.13
C ASN A 92 -13.64 -5.84 -6.28
N ASP A 93 -13.04 -6.28 -7.38
CA ASP A 93 -12.83 -7.70 -7.62
C ASP A 93 -11.44 -8.19 -7.20
N SER A 94 -10.67 -7.36 -6.54
CA SER A 94 -9.35 -7.76 -6.05
C SER A 94 -9.51 -8.71 -4.87
N ASN A 95 -8.79 -9.83 -4.90
CA ASN A 95 -8.85 -10.82 -3.84
C ASN A 95 -7.97 -10.39 -2.67
N LEU A 96 -8.57 -10.13 -1.51
CA LEU A 96 -7.88 -9.63 -0.34
C LEU A 96 -7.55 -10.73 0.68
N GLU A 97 -7.67 -11.99 0.30
CA GLU A 97 -7.35 -13.09 1.24
C GLU A 97 -5.93 -13.02 1.77
N TRP A 98 -4.99 -12.54 0.94
CA TRP A 98 -3.60 -12.47 1.35
C TRP A 98 -3.39 -11.53 2.55
N THR A 99 -4.29 -10.56 2.74
CA THR A 99 -4.13 -9.61 3.83
C THR A 99 -4.29 -10.24 5.21
N LYS A 100 -4.83 -11.43 5.27
CA LYS A 100 -4.93 -12.16 6.54
C LYS A 100 -3.57 -12.58 7.06
N ASP A 101 -2.58 -12.67 6.19
CA ASP A 101 -1.25 -13.15 6.55
C ASP A 101 -0.27 -12.03 6.89
N VAL A 102 -0.75 -10.79 6.91
CA VAL A 102 0.10 -9.65 7.19
C VAL A 102 -0.57 -8.75 8.22
N VAL A 103 0.23 -7.87 8.83
CA VAL A 103 -0.29 -6.88 9.76
C VAL A 103 -0.74 -5.67 8.92
N ASN A 104 -2.03 -5.38 8.97
CA ASN A 104 -2.57 -4.27 8.18
C ASN A 104 -2.64 -3.02 9.03
N CYS A 105 -2.03 -1.95 8.53
CA CYS A 105 -2.05 -0.65 9.18
C CYS A 105 -2.61 0.36 8.21
N PHE A 106 -3.25 1.38 8.74
CA PHE A 106 -3.88 2.39 7.90
C PHE A 106 -3.38 3.77 8.32
N LEU A 107 -2.89 4.51 7.34
CA LEU A 107 -2.43 5.87 7.60
C LEU A 107 -3.60 6.81 7.38
N ILE A 108 -4.04 7.44 8.44
CA ILE A 108 -5.25 8.26 8.43
C ILE A 108 -4.84 9.72 8.64
N ARG A 109 -5.41 10.59 7.83
CA ARG A 109 -5.16 12.02 7.98
C ARG A 109 -5.86 12.51 9.25
N GLU A 110 -5.37 13.64 9.76
CA GLU A 110 -6.01 14.22 10.94
C GLU A 110 -7.46 14.54 10.67
N PRO A 111 -8.33 14.30 11.65
CA PRO A 111 -9.75 14.59 11.46
C PRO A 111 -10.03 16.04 11.06
N LYS A 112 -9.22 16.95 11.53
CA LYS A 112 -9.34 18.37 11.18
C LYS A 112 -9.22 18.57 9.68
N GLU A 113 -8.27 17.92 9.04
CA GLU A 113 -8.10 18.02 7.60
C GLU A 113 -9.23 17.31 6.87
N ALA A 114 -9.62 16.16 7.39
CA ALA A 114 -10.70 15.40 6.79
C ALA A 114 -11.99 16.20 6.81
N VAL A 115 -12.25 16.90 7.88
CA VAL A 115 -13.46 17.71 7.98
C VAL A 115 -13.44 18.84 6.96
N SER A 116 -12.29 19.46 6.74
CA SER A 116 -12.24 20.56 5.79
C SER A 116 -12.52 20.09 4.37
N TYR A 117 -12.29 18.82 4.06
CA TYR A 117 -12.66 18.27 2.76
C TYR A 117 -14.10 17.81 2.70
N THR A 118 -14.57 17.21 3.77
CA THR A 118 -15.83 16.50 3.70
C THR A 118 -17.02 17.33 4.10
N HIS A 119 -16.81 18.43 4.78
CA HIS A 119 -17.98 19.18 5.22
C HIS A 119 -18.73 19.79 4.06
N LEU A 120 -18.17 19.74 2.87
CA LEU A 120 -18.89 20.15 1.66
C LEU A 120 -19.80 19.04 1.15
N THR A 121 -19.54 17.79 1.54
CA THR A 121 -20.29 16.67 1.03
C THR A 121 -20.97 15.84 2.12
N LEU A 122 -20.44 15.92 3.35
CA LEU A 122 -20.94 15.09 4.40
C LEU A 122 -21.26 15.89 5.56
N PRO A 123 -22.33 16.44 5.58
CA PRO A 123 -22.62 17.14 6.76
C PRO A 123 -22.73 16.25 7.89
N THR A 124 -22.69 15.27 8.04
CA THR A 124 -22.69 14.67 9.04
C THR A 124 -22.56 13.57 9.32
N ARG A 125 -22.52 13.09 9.47
CA ARG A 125 -22.36 12.09 9.85
C ARG A 125 -21.66 11.98 10.72
N ARG A 126 -21.48 12.25 11.10
CA ARG A 126 -20.81 12.24 11.61
C ARG A 126 -20.09 12.63 11.90
N GLY A 127 -20.13 13.07 12.05
CA GLY A 127 -19.43 13.31 12.33
C GLY A 127 -18.46 13.31 12.21
N GLY A 128 -18.18 13.31 11.96
CA GLY A 128 -17.36 13.27 11.79
C GLY A 128 -16.57 12.96 11.69
N GLY A 129 -16.47 12.75 11.61
CA GLY A 129 -15.65 12.29 11.47
C GLY A 129 -15.31 12.18 11.21
#